data_9629f1286344c88bbdf3ea52c88e1f61
#
_entry.id   9629f1286344c88bbdf3ea52c88e1f61
#
_cell.length_a   1.000
_cell.length_b   1.000
_cell.length_c   1.000
_cell.angle_alpha   90.00
_cell.angle_beta   90.00
_cell.angle_gamma   90.00
#
_symmetry.space_group_name_H-M   'P 1'
#
loop_
_entity.id
_entity.type
_entity.pdbx_description
1 polymer ?
#
loop_
_entity_poly.entity_id
_entity_poly.type
_entity_poly.pdbx_seq_one_letter_code
_entity_poly.pdbx_strand_id
1 'polypeptide(L)'
;MTPHHIVLRAAEFGIDAIAITDHNASANVVAALQAGERYGVKVFPGMEVECLEEAHIVVLFDKMKQLMVWQELVDSRMNGLPNDANRFGAQFVVDEDDNFLREDERLLHAPLAMTAEEVVREVNALGGISIAAHIDRPSYSIIGQLGFIEPDFGFVAAEISTAGWKRNLQSKLQRLTGFLPYLTNSDAHNILDFVQGPKNLLTVEELTVAELKLALQNSGGRSCLPGQFAKFED
;
A
#
# COMPACT_ATOMS: atom_id res chain seq x y z
N MET A 1 -8.54 7.44 -11.91
CA MET A 1 -9.04 7.14 -10.55
C MET A 1 -8.52 8.23 -9.63
N THR A 2 -9.38 8.92 -8.91
CA THR A 2 -9.01 10.08 -8.09
C THR A 2 -9.29 9.82 -6.61
N PRO A 3 -8.60 10.50 -5.66
CA PRO A 3 -8.76 10.28 -4.23
C PRO A 3 -10.20 10.36 -3.74
N HIS A 4 -10.93 11.43 -4.13
CA HIS A 4 -12.34 11.60 -3.78
C HIS A 4 -13.19 10.41 -4.26
N HIS A 5 -13.03 10.04 -5.53
CA HIS A 5 -13.82 8.94 -6.12
C HIS A 5 -13.52 7.60 -5.45
N ILE A 6 -12.26 7.32 -5.09
CA ILE A 6 -11.89 6.10 -4.37
C ILE A 6 -12.58 6.05 -3.00
N VAL A 7 -12.50 7.14 -2.23
CA VAL A 7 -13.07 7.23 -0.88
C VAL A 7 -14.60 7.15 -0.91
N LEU A 8 -15.24 7.84 -1.86
CA LEU A 8 -16.69 7.76 -2.06
C LEU A 8 -17.12 6.32 -2.35
N ARG A 9 -16.43 5.63 -3.25
CA ARG A 9 -16.71 4.21 -3.55
C ARG A 9 -16.46 3.30 -2.36
N ALA A 10 -15.41 3.57 -1.55
CA ALA A 10 -15.18 2.84 -0.32
C ALA A 10 -16.39 2.94 0.63
N ALA A 11 -16.90 4.16 0.84
CA ALA A 11 -18.09 4.38 1.67
C ALA A 11 -19.33 3.66 1.13
N GLU A 12 -19.61 3.77 -0.18
CA GLU A 12 -20.76 3.12 -0.84
C GLU A 12 -20.73 1.59 -0.73
N PHE A 13 -19.53 0.99 -0.70
CA PHE A 13 -19.34 -0.45 -0.58
C PHE A 13 -19.07 -0.94 0.85
N GLY A 14 -19.27 -0.07 1.86
CA GLY A 14 -19.10 -0.42 3.27
C GLY A 14 -17.68 -0.81 3.64
N ILE A 15 -16.68 -0.19 3.01
CA ILE A 15 -15.28 -0.38 3.34
C ILE A 15 -14.89 0.66 4.41
N ASP A 16 -14.56 0.19 5.62
CA ASP A 16 -14.28 1.06 6.77
C ASP A 16 -12.93 1.77 6.67
N ALA A 17 -11.95 1.15 6.01
CA ALA A 17 -10.59 1.69 5.91
C ALA A 17 -9.93 1.37 4.58
N ILE A 18 -9.15 2.33 4.07
CA ILE A 18 -8.32 2.20 2.87
C ILE A 18 -6.95 2.84 3.10
N ALA A 19 -6.02 2.60 2.18
CA ALA A 19 -4.80 3.39 2.01
C ALA A 19 -4.69 3.87 0.57
N ILE A 20 -4.18 5.07 0.38
CA ILE A 20 -3.70 5.56 -0.92
C ILE A 20 -2.19 5.38 -0.92
N THR A 21 -1.69 4.65 -1.90
CA THR A 21 -0.30 4.20 -1.95
C THR A 21 0.29 4.43 -3.34
N ASP A 22 0.24 5.69 -3.80
CA ASP A 22 0.86 6.09 -5.07
C ASP A 22 2.37 5.78 -5.04
N HIS A 23 2.95 5.47 -6.19
CA HIS A 23 4.38 5.16 -6.30
C HIS A 23 5.25 6.34 -5.89
N ASN A 24 6.12 6.14 -4.91
CA ASN A 24 7.12 7.11 -4.43
C ASN A 24 6.58 8.53 -4.16
N ALA A 25 5.26 8.67 -3.98
CA ALA A 25 4.60 9.96 -3.79
C ALA A 25 3.45 9.91 -2.79
N SER A 26 3.27 10.99 -2.04
CA SER A 26 2.22 11.14 -1.03
C SER A 26 1.26 12.31 -1.33
N ALA A 27 1.42 12.97 -2.48
CA ALA A 27 0.74 14.24 -2.74
C ALA A 27 -0.80 14.13 -2.74
N ASN A 28 -1.37 13.02 -3.20
CA ASN A 28 -2.80 12.77 -3.25
C ASN A 28 -3.38 12.25 -1.92
N VAL A 29 -2.53 11.90 -0.94
CA VAL A 29 -2.99 11.37 0.36
C VAL A 29 -3.77 12.41 1.14
N VAL A 30 -3.41 13.70 1.05
CA VAL A 30 -4.13 14.79 1.74
C VAL A 30 -5.57 14.88 1.25
N ALA A 31 -5.78 14.86 -0.07
CA ALA A 31 -7.11 14.85 -0.68
C ALA A 31 -7.94 13.65 -0.22
N ALA A 32 -7.32 12.46 -0.16
CA ALA A 32 -7.98 11.25 0.32
C ALA A 32 -8.35 11.32 1.81
N LEU A 33 -7.49 11.90 2.67
CA LEU A 33 -7.78 12.09 4.09
C LEU A 33 -9.01 13.00 4.29
N GLN A 34 -9.06 14.13 3.57
CA GLN A 34 -10.18 15.07 3.63
C GLN A 34 -11.48 14.44 3.12
N ALA A 35 -11.43 13.70 2.03
CA ALA A 35 -12.57 12.91 1.56
C ALA A 35 -12.97 11.83 2.59
N GLY A 36 -12.00 11.17 3.24
CA GLY A 36 -12.23 10.19 4.30
C GLY A 36 -13.02 10.77 5.48
N GLU A 37 -12.66 11.95 5.94
CA GLU A 37 -13.41 12.69 6.98
C GLU A 37 -14.86 12.99 6.54
N ARG A 38 -15.07 13.36 5.27
CA ARG A 38 -16.37 13.66 4.70
C ARG A 38 -17.30 12.46 4.63
N TYR A 39 -16.76 11.28 4.28
CA TYR A 39 -17.55 10.06 4.02
C TYR A 39 -17.47 9.02 5.13
N GLY A 40 -16.75 9.29 6.21
CA GLY A 40 -16.61 8.36 7.34
C GLY A 40 -15.73 7.14 7.06
N VAL A 41 -14.83 7.25 6.10
CA VAL A 41 -13.86 6.18 5.76
C VAL A 41 -12.50 6.54 6.36
N LYS A 42 -11.92 5.62 7.12
CA LYS A 42 -10.54 5.79 7.58
C LYS A 42 -9.58 5.69 6.40
N VAL A 43 -8.75 6.70 6.20
CA VAL A 43 -7.64 6.65 5.25
C VAL A 43 -6.34 6.55 6.03
N PHE A 44 -5.55 5.49 5.78
CA PHE A 44 -4.18 5.40 6.26
C PHE A 44 -3.26 6.16 5.31
N PRO A 45 -2.46 7.12 5.82
CA PRO A 45 -1.39 7.70 5.03
C PRO A 45 -0.42 6.62 4.57
N GLY A 46 -0.23 6.46 3.26
CA GLY A 46 0.59 5.39 2.71
C GLY A 46 1.36 5.79 1.45
N MET A 47 2.21 4.90 1.02
CA MET A 47 3.00 5.01 -0.20
C MET A 47 3.39 3.59 -0.66
N GLU A 48 3.43 3.35 -1.96
CA GLU A 48 4.13 2.19 -2.51
C GLU A 48 5.52 2.63 -2.97
N VAL A 49 6.54 2.06 -2.35
CA VAL A 49 7.95 2.39 -2.61
C VAL A 49 8.53 1.35 -3.55
N GLU A 50 9.21 1.79 -4.60
CA GLU A 50 10.08 0.93 -5.38
C GLU A 50 11.51 1.04 -4.83
N CYS A 51 12.02 -0.02 -4.19
CA CYS A 51 13.36 -0.02 -3.61
C CYS A 51 14.45 -0.31 -4.65
N LEU A 52 15.72 -0.21 -4.24
CA LEU A 52 16.89 -0.40 -5.11
C LEU A 52 16.90 -1.76 -5.83
N GLU A 53 16.37 -2.78 -5.19
CA GLU A 53 16.24 -4.14 -5.74
C GLU A 53 15.08 -4.27 -6.75
N GLU A 54 14.47 -3.15 -7.16
CA GLU A 54 13.28 -3.14 -8.03
C GLU A 54 12.10 -3.96 -7.47
N ALA A 55 11.93 -3.93 -6.15
CA ALA A 55 10.79 -4.54 -5.47
C ALA A 55 9.90 -3.47 -4.84
N HIS A 56 8.59 -3.72 -4.83
CA HIS A 56 7.61 -2.81 -4.25
C HIS A 56 7.38 -3.14 -2.77
N ILE A 57 7.27 -2.09 -1.97
CA ILE A 57 7.00 -2.14 -0.54
C ILE A 57 5.88 -1.15 -0.23
N VAL A 58 4.76 -1.63 0.27
CA VAL A 58 3.70 -0.76 0.78
C VAL A 58 4.07 -0.33 2.19
N VAL A 59 4.09 0.98 2.42
CA VAL A 59 4.34 1.58 3.73
C VAL A 59 3.10 2.33 4.19
N LEU A 60 2.74 2.16 5.48
CA LEU A 60 1.57 2.79 6.08
C LEU A 60 1.94 3.47 7.40
N PHE A 61 1.27 4.60 7.67
CA PHE A 61 1.43 5.40 8.86
C PHE A 61 0.08 5.77 9.47
N ASP A 62 0.07 6.18 10.74
CA ASP A 62 -1.13 6.69 11.40
C ASP A 62 -1.41 8.16 11.07
N LYS A 63 -0.36 8.94 10.83
CA LYS A 63 -0.44 10.41 10.72
C LYS A 63 0.25 10.91 9.46
N MET A 64 -0.39 11.86 8.79
CA MET A 64 0.19 12.55 7.64
C MET A 64 1.59 13.13 7.91
N LYS A 65 1.83 13.62 9.14
CA LYS A 65 3.16 14.14 9.53
C LYS A 65 4.28 13.10 9.41
N GLN A 66 4.00 11.82 9.72
CA GLN A 66 4.99 10.74 9.56
C GLN A 66 5.26 10.49 8.07
N LEU A 67 4.20 10.43 7.27
CA LEU A 67 4.33 10.26 5.81
C LEU A 67 5.05 11.45 5.14
N MET A 68 4.89 12.68 5.64
CA MET A 68 5.64 13.83 5.12
C MET A 68 7.14 13.71 5.38
N VAL A 69 7.54 13.30 6.59
CA VAL A 69 8.96 13.05 6.90
C VAL A 69 9.50 11.91 6.02
N TRP A 70 8.70 10.86 5.82
CA TRP A 70 9.03 9.78 4.91
C TRP A 70 9.19 10.28 3.46
N GLN A 71 8.28 11.14 2.98
CA GLN A 71 8.37 11.73 1.64
C GLN A 71 9.65 12.54 1.43
N GLU A 72 10.08 13.33 2.42
CA GLU A 72 11.34 14.09 2.35
C GLU A 72 12.55 13.14 2.16
N LEU A 73 12.53 11.99 2.86
CA LEU A 73 13.57 10.98 2.68
C LEU A 73 13.51 10.35 1.28
N VAL A 74 12.31 9.97 0.82
CA VAL A 74 12.09 9.43 -0.54
C VAL A 74 12.59 10.41 -1.60
N ASP A 75 12.21 11.69 -1.50
CA ASP A 75 12.63 12.73 -2.44
C ASP A 75 14.16 12.87 -2.50
N SER A 76 14.84 12.72 -1.37
CA SER A 76 16.31 12.76 -1.30
C SER A 76 16.98 11.54 -1.94
N ARG A 77 16.24 10.46 -2.18
CA ARG A 77 16.71 9.18 -2.70
C ARG A 77 16.25 8.88 -4.13
N MET A 78 15.38 9.72 -4.67
CA MET A 78 14.98 9.64 -6.08
C MET A 78 16.14 10.00 -7.01
N ASN A 79 16.16 9.38 -8.18
CA ASN A 79 17.21 9.56 -9.19
C ASN A 79 17.08 10.87 -10.01
N GLY A 80 16.03 11.67 -9.78
CA GLY A 80 15.81 12.96 -10.46
C GLY A 80 15.41 12.85 -11.93
N LEU A 81 15.03 11.67 -12.42
CA LEU A 81 14.57 11.50 -13.79
C LEU A 81 13.20 12.19 -14.00
N PRO A 82 13.02 12.91 -15.13
CA PRO A 82 11.73 13.47 -15.47
C PRO A 82 10.77 12.40 -15.98
N ASN A 83 9.46 12.58 -15.71
CA ASN A 83 8.42 11.77 -16.29
C ASN A 83 8.25 12.06 -17.80
N ASP A 84 7.99 11.04 -18.58
CA ASP A 84 7.51 11.17 -19.96
C ASP A 84 6.02 10.76 -20.00
N ALA A 85 5.14 11.77 -19.97
CA ALA A 85 3.69 11.56 -19.95
C ALA A 85 3.15 10.80 -21.18
N ASN A 86 3.85 10.83 -22.32
CA ASN A 86 3.47 10.04 -23.50
C ASN A 86 3.75 8.55 -23.31
N ARG A 87 4.72 8.21 -22.46
CA ARG A 87 5.15 6.84 -22.23
C ARG A 87 4.57 6.25 -20.95
N PHE A 88 4.53 7.02 -19.87
CA PHE A 88 4.14 6.54 -18.55
C PHE A 88 2.82 7.14 -18.05
N GLY A 89 2.22 8.06 -18.81
CA GLY A 89 1.03 8.80 -18.40
C GLY A 89 1.35 10.04 -17.56
N ALA A 90 0.39 10.93 -17.47
CA ALA A 90 0.47 12.13 -16.64
C ALA A 90 0.21 11.78 -15.16
N GLN A 91 0.97 12.37 -14.25
CA GLN A 91 0.93 12.12 -12.81
C GLN A 91 0.26 13.31 -12.11
N PHE A 92 -1.09 13.30 -12.08
CA PHE A 92 -1.86 14.42 -11.54
C PHE A 92 -1.95 14.41 -10.03
N VAL A 93 -1.80 15.60 -9.45
CA VAL A 93 -2.13 15.89 -8.05
C VAL A 93 -3.41 16.70 -8.05
N VAL A 94 -4.36 16.27 -7.22
CA VAL A 94 -5.69 16.87 -7.13
C VAL A 94 -6.05 17.23 -5.68
N ASP A 95 -7.07 18.08 -5.50
CA ASP A 95 -7.65 18.35 -4.19
C ASP A 95 -8.76 17.35 -3.82
N GLU A 96 -9.43 17.57 -2.69
CA GLU A 96 -10.48 16.70 -2.13
C GLU A 96 -11.79 16.71 -2.95
N ASP A 97 -11.93 17.60 -3.91
CA ASP A 97 -13.05 17.69 -4.85
C ASP A 97 -12.64 17.27 -6.28
N ASP A 98 -11.46 16.62 -6.42
CA ASP A 98 -10.86 16.17 -7.67
C ASP A 98 -10.48 17.30 -8.64
N ASN A 99 -10.33 18.55 -8.17
CA ASN A 99 -9.82 19.63 -8.99
C ASN A 99 -8.32 19.47 -9.19
N PHE A 100 -7.88 19.69 -10.43
CA PHE A 100 -6.45 19.65 -10.77
C PHE A 100 -5.67 20.76 -10.05
N LEU A 101 -4.62 20.39 -9.36
CA LEU A 101 -3.68 21.30 -8.68
C LEU A 101 -2.38 21.45 -9.47
N ARG A 102 -1.75 20.34 -9.83
CA ARG A 102 -0.48 20.31 -10.57
C ARG A 102 -0.22 18.92 -11.14
N GLU A 103 0.75 18.82 -12.02
CA GLU A 103 1.37 17.56 -12.43
C GLU A 103 2.66 17.33 -11.64
N ASP A 104 2.94 16.09 -11.28
CA ASP A 104 4.26 15.71 -10.77
C ASP A 104 5.14 15.31 -11.95
N GLU A 105 6.17 16.12 -12.20
CA GLU A 105 7.06 15.96 -13.35
C GLU A 105 8.16 14.92 -13.13
N ARG A 106 8.28 14.35 -11.93
CA ARG A 106 9.27 13.34 -11.60
C ARG A 106 8.82 11.98 -12.10
N LEU A 107 9.74 11.12 -12.52
CA LEU A 107 9.42 9.73 -12.83
C LEU A 107 9.21 8.96 -11.51
N LEU A 108 7.96 8.84 -11.08
CA LEU A 108 7.61 8.19 -9.81
C LEU A 108 7.77 6.66 -9.84
N HIS A 109 7.74 6.05 -11.03
CA HIS A 109 7.98 4.62 -11.25
C HIS A 109 9.47 4.29 -11.42
N ALA A 110 10.34 4.89 -10.63
CA ALA A 110 11.76 4.60 -10.71
C ALA A 110 12.26 4.16 -9.33
N PRO A 111 13.18 3.17 -9.26
CA PRO A 111 13.68 2.70 -7.99
C PRO A 111 14.43 3.78 -7.23
N LEU A 112 14.24 3.81 -5.93
CA LEU A 112 14.96 4.67 -5.01
C LEU A 112 16.38 4.15 -4.80
N ALA A 113 17.31 5.05 -4.48
CA ALA A 113 18.64 4.68 -3.98
C ALA A 113 18.57 4.26 -2.49
N MET A 114 17.67 3.32 -2.18
CA MET A 114 17.47 2.71 -0.85
C MET A 114 17.17 1.22 -1.02
N THR A 115 17.88 0.38 -0.27
CA THR A 115 17.58 -1.05 -0.22
C THR A 115 16.26 -1.32 0.49
N ALA A 116 15.67 -2.49 0.26
CA ALA A 116 14.45 -2.91 0.95
C ALA A 116 14.63 -2.90 2.49
N GLU A 117 15.80 -3.32 2.98
CA GLU A 117 16.13 -3.28 4.41
C GLU A 117 16.17 -1.84 4.96
N GLU A 118 16.77 -0.91 4.22
CA GLU A 118 16.78 0.50 4.59
C GLU A 118 15.39 1.09 4.63
N VAL A 119 14.53 0.79 3.64
CA VAL A 119 13.13 1.22 3.62
C VAL A 119 12.41 0.75 4.87
N VAL A 120 12.47 -0.54 5.19
CA VAL A 120 11.79 -1.11 6.35
C VAL A 120 12.30 -0.52 7.67
N ARG A 121 13.61 -0.36 7.79
CA ARG A 121 14.24 0.24 8.99
C ARG A 121 13.76 1.67 9.22
N GLU A 122 13.81 2.52 8.20
CA GLU A 122 13.42 3.94 8.31
C GLU A 122 11.91 4.11 8.57
N VAL A 123 11.07 3.30 7.92
CA VAL A 123 9.62 3.29 8.17
C VAL A 123 9.31 2.88 9.61
N ASN A 124 9.96 1.83 10.11
CA ASN A 124 9.80 1.40 11.51
C ASN A 124 10.26 2.48 12.49
N ALA A 125 11.37 3.19 12.20
CA ALA A 125 11.87 4.30 13.03
C ALA A 125 10.87 5.47 13.10
N LEU A 126 10.08 5.69 12.05
CA LEU A 126 9.00 6.68 12.00
C LEU A 126 7.69 6.17 12.63
N GLY A 127 7.64 4.93 13.14
CA GLY A 127 6.46 4.32 13.73
C GLY A 127 5.42 3.85 12.71
N GLY A 128 5.83 3.64 11.45
CA GLY A 128 5.03 3.03 10.40
C GLY A 128 5.17 1.52 10.35
N ILE A 129 4.55 0.91 9.36
CA ILE A 129 4.70 -0.51 9.02
C ILE A 129 5.04 -0.67 7.54
N SER A 130 5.76 -1.75 7.23
CA SER A 130 6.12 -2.13 5.87
C SER A 130 5.54 -3.50 5.54
N ILE A 131 4.95 -3.62 4.34
CA ILE A 131 4.34 -4.82 3.80
C ILE A 131 5.04 -5.14 2.47
N ALA A 132 5.56 -6.35 2.32
CA ALA A 132 6.14 -6.79 1.06
C ALA A 132 5.03 -6.95 0.02
N ALA A 133 5.01 -6.11 -1.03
CA ALA A 133 3.92 -6.06 -2.00
C ALA A 133 3.94 -7.26 -2.94
N HIS A 134 2.75 -7.73 -3.34
CA HIS A 134 2.46 -8.74 -4.38
C HIS A 134 3.59 -9.76 -4.64
N ILE A 135 4.05 -10.44 -3.55
CA ILE A 135 5.23 -11.31 -3.53
C ILE A 135 5.21 -12.48 -4.53
N ASP A 136 4.05 -12.80 -5.07
CA ASP A 136 3.83 -13.85 -6.07
C ASP A 136 4.09 -13.39 -7.52
N ARG A 137 4.34 -12.10 -7.76
CA ARG A 137 4.68 -11.59 -9.08
C ARG A 137 6.14 -11.89 -9.43
N PRO A 138 6.45 -12.19 -10.70
CA PRO A 138 7.83 -12.47 -11.13
C PRO A 138 8.71 -11.22 -11.19
N SER A 139 8.11 -10.02 -11.27
CA SER A 139 8.77 -8.72 -11.29
C SER A 139 8.20 -7.83 -10.19
N TYR A 140 8.97 -6.87 -9.75
CA TYR A 140 8.61 -5.88 -8.72
C TYR A 140 8.21 -6.52 -7.38
N SER A 141 8.66 -7.75 -7.10
CA SER A 141 8.42 -8.42 -5.82
C SER A 141 9.71 -8.80 -5.12
N ILE A 142 9.71 -8.73 -3.80
CA ILE A 142 10.89 -9.07 -3.00
C ILE A 142 11.32 -10.55 -3.23
N ILE A 143 10.35 -11.45 -3.42
CA ILE A 143 10.65 -12.86 -3.72
C ILE A 143 11.21 -13.02 -5.13
N GLY A 144 10.69 -12.27 -6.10
CA GLY A 144 11.17 -12.28 -7.49
C GLY A 144 12.62 -11.79 -7.60
N GLN A 145 13.01 -10.81 -6.80
CA GLN A 145 14.31 -10.16 -6.83
C GLN A 145 15.34 -10.83 -5.91
N LEU A 146 14.97 -11.15 -4.68
CA LEU A 146 15.89 -11.67 -3.66
C LEU A 146 15.72 -13.18 -3.40
N GLY A 147 14.62 -13.78 -3.86
CA GLY A 147 14.32 -15.20 -3.70
C GLY A 147 13.59 -15.56 -2.40
N PHE A 148 13.77 -14.81 -1.32
CA PHE A 148 13.13 -15.04 -0.02
C PHE A 148 13.12 -13.77 0.82
N ILE A 149 12.36 -13.79 1.93
CA ILE A 149 12.34 -12.74 2.95
C ILE A 149 12.96 -13.31 4.23
N GLU A 150 14.01 -12.67 4.73
CA GLU A 150 14.59 -13.04 6.01
C GLU A 150 13.65 -12.66 7.18
N PRO A 151 13.55 -13.49 8.24
CA PRO A 151 12.62 -13.23 9.36
C PRO A 151 12.87 -11.90 10.10
N ASP A 152 14.13 -11.44 10.12
CA ASP A 152 14.56 -10.21 10.79
C ASP A 152 14.50 -8.97 9.88
N PHE A 153 14.04 -9.11 8.64
CA PHE A 153 13.88 -8.00 7.71
C PHE A 153 12.95 -6.90 8.25
N GLY A 154 11.98 -7.28 9.09
CA GLY A 154 11.10 -6.34 9.79
C GLY A 154 9.79 -6.02 9.07
N PHE A 155 9.46 -6.71 7.98
CA PHE A 155 8.11 -6.68 7.41
C PHE A 155 7.07 -7.19 8.41
N VAL A 156 5.88 -6.57 8.43
CA VAL A 156 4.76 -7.03 9.29
C VAL A 156 3.86 -8.03 8.58
N ALA A 157 3.85 -8.02 7.25
CA ALA A 157 3.07 -8.93 6.41
C ALA A 157 3.66 -9.02 5.00
N ALA A 158 3.21 -10.01 4.25
CA ALA A 158 3.44 -10.13 2.82
C ALA A 158 2.09 -10.10 2.08
N GLU A 159 2.02 -9.34 0.99
CA GLU A 159 0.84 -9.28 0.14
C GLU A 159 0.94 -10.32 -0.96
N ILE A 160 -0.16 -11.04 -1.19
CA ILE A 160 -0.34 -11.92 -2.34
C ILE A 160 -1.34 -11.25 -3.29
N SER A 161 -1.00 -11.16 -4.57
CA SER A 161 -1.88 -10.56 -5.57
C SER A 161 -3.24 -11.28 -5.63
N THR A 162 -4.27 -10.59 -6.11
CA THR A 162 -5.59 -11.19 -6.34
C THR A 162 -5.51 -12.49 -7.16
N ALA A 163 -4.65 -12.54 -8.17
CA ALA A 163 -4.46 -13.73 -9.01
C ALA A 163 -3.76 -14.87 -8.24
N GLY A 164 -2.75 -14.55 -7.46
CA GLY A 164 -2.05 -15.51 -6.61
C GLY A 164 -2.95 -16.08 -5.52
N TRP A 165 -3.77 -15.22 -4.91
CA TRP A 165 -4.75 -15.62 -3.91
C TRP A 165 -5.76 -16.63 -4.46
N LYS A 166 -6.37 -16.33 -5.62
CA LYS A 166 -7.29 -17.24 -6.31
C LYS A 166 -6.66 -18.58 -6.70
N ARG A 167 -5.34 -18.61 -6.89
CA ARG A 167 -4.55 -19.83 -7.19
C ARG A 167 -4.05 -20.55 -5.95
N ASN A 168 -4.36 -20.07 -4.75
CA ASN A 168 -3.92 -20.60 -3.45
C ASN A 168 -2.39 -20.73 -3.34
N LEU A 169 -1.64 -19.69 -3.74
CA LEU A 169 -0.18 -19.70 -3.70
C LEU A 169 0.40 -19.56 -2.28
N GLN A 170 -0.40 -19.24 -1.28
CA GLN A 170 0.01 -18.97 0.12
C GLN A 170 0.88 -20.09 0.68
N SER A 171 0.42 -21.33 0.55
CA SER A 171 1.14 -22.49 1.08
C SER A 171 2.49 -22.74 0.40
N LYS A 172 2.62 -22.37 -0.88
CA LYS A 172 3.87 -22.52 -1.64
C LYS A 172 4.91 -21.46 -1.25
N LEU A 173 4.44 -20.25 -0.93
CA LEU A 173 5.28 -19.10 -0.62
C LEU A 173 5.69 -19.03 0.85
N GLN A 174 5.00 -19.75 1.74
CA GLN A 174 5.15 -19.64 3.19
C GLN A 174 6.59 -19.77 3.68
N ARG A 175 7.36 -20.68 3.10
CA ARG A 175 8.78 -20.89 3.48
C ARG A 175 9.68 -19.76 2.98
N LEU A 176 9.31 -19.12 1.88
CA LEU A 176 10.07 -18.02 1.28
C LEU A 176 9.83 -16.70 1.98
N THR A 177 8.77 -16.60 2.77
CA THR A 177 8.36 -15.36 3.49
C THR A 177 8.69 -15.39 4.98
N GLY A 178 9.46 -16.38 5.46
CA GLY A 178 9.74 -16.48 6.89
C GLY A 178 8.48 -16.64 7.75
N PHE A 179 7.40 -17.18 7.19
CA PHE A 179 6.08 -17.34 7.83
C PHE A 179 5.37 -16.02 8.18
N LEU A 180 5.65 -14.95 7.47
CA LEU A 180 4.88 -13.72 7.58
C LEU A 180 3.38 -13.97 7.37
N PRO A 181 2.51 -13.24 8.10
CA PRO A 181 1.08 -13.24 7.80
C PRO A 181 0.83 -12.68 6.40
N TYR A 182 -0.25 -13.15 5.77
CA TYR A 182 -0.61 -12.71 4.44
C TYR A 182 -1.75 -11.70 4.44
N LEU A 183 -1.66 -10.75 3.52
CA LEU A 183 -2.74 -9.88 3.08
C LEU A 183 -3.01 -10.13 1.60
N THR A 184 -4.16 -9.69 1.14
CA THR A 184 -4.42 -9.53 -0.29
C THR A 184 -5.23 -8.26 -0.49
N ASN A 185 -4.70 -7.33 -1.25
CA ASN A 185 -5.32 -6.06 -1.56
C ASN A 185 -5.71 -6.02 -3.04
N SER A 186 -6.45 -5.00 -3.43
CA SER A 186 -6.87 -4.84 -4.82
C SER A 186 -5.70 -4.47 -5.74
N ASP A 187 -4.71 -3.73 -5.23
CA ASP A 187 -3.66 -3.10 -6.05
C ASP A 187 -4.29 -2.42 -7.28
N ALA A 188 -5.31 -1.60 -7.01
CA ALA A 188 -6.25 -1.14 -8.01
C ALA A 188 -5.70 0.06 -8.78
N HIS A 189 -5.66 -0.07 -10.11
CA HIS A 189 -5.31 1.00 -11.03
C HIS A 189 -6.55 1.61 -11.71
N ASN A 190 -7.72 1.07 -11.41
CA ASN A 190 -9.02 1.62 -11.83
C ASN A 190 -10.08 1.31 -10.76
N ILE A 191 -11.22 2.01 -10.85
CA ILE A 191 -12.25 1.93 -9.83
C ILE A 191 -12.96 0.56 -9.78
N LEU A 192 -13.04 -0.13 -10.90
CA LEU A 192 -13.66 -1.45 -10.96
C LEU A 192 -12.83 -2.49 -10.22
N ASP A 193 -11.51 -2.50 -10.43
CA ASP A 193 -10.57 -3.36 -9.70
C ASP A 193 -10.59 -3.05 -8.21
N PHE A 194 -10.71 -1.76 -7.82
CA PHE A 194 -10.85 -1.37 -6.43
C PHE A 194 -12.10 -1.97 -5.79
N VAL A 195 -13.25 -1.84 -6.43
CA VAL A 195 -14.53 -2.33 -5.89
C VAL A 195 -14.58 -3.87 -5.87
N GLN A 196 -14.21 -4.52 -6.96
CA GLN A 196 -14.28 -5.98 -7.11
C GLN A 196 -13.10 -6.74 -6.49
N GLY A 197 -12.01 -6.04 -6.19
CA GLY A 197 -10.82 -6.64 -5.59
C GLY A 197 -11.06 -7.18 -4.19
N PRO A 198 -10.16 -8.02 -3.67
CA PRO A 198 -10.26 -8.59 -2.33
C PRO A 198 -10.17 -7.52 -1.25
N LYS A 199 -10.74 -7.83 -0.09
CA LYS A 199 -10.69 -7.04 1.14
C LYS A 199 -10.13 -7.91 2.27
N ASN A 200 -9.53 -7.27 3.27
CA ASN A 200 -9.09 -7.94 4.49
C ASN A 200 -10.06 -7.57 5.61
N LEU A 201 -10.69 -8.57 6.22
CA LEU A 201 -11.57 -8.34 7.36
C LEU A 201 -10.75 -8.34 8.64
N LEU A 202 -10.78 -7.22 9.36
CA LEU A 202 -10.02 -7.02 10.59
C LEU A 202 -10.93 -6.99 11.80
N THR A 203 -10.51 -7.65 12.88
CA THR A 203 -11.06 -7.44 14.23
C THR A 203 -10.04 -6.61 15.00
N VAL A 204 -10.35 -5.36 15.25
CA VAL A 204 -9.48 -4.37 15.93
C VAL A 204 -10.29 -3.51 16.89
N GLU A 205 -9.64 -2.87 17.86
CA GLU A 205 -10.31 -1.89 18.74
C GLU A 205 -10.37 -0.50 18.08
N GLU A 206 -9.29 -0.14 17.38
CA GLU A 206 -9.17 1.14 16.68
C GLU A 206 -8.51 0.92 15.31
N LEU A 207 -8.79 1.80 14.35
CA LEU A 207 -8.15 1.76 13.04
C LEU A 207 -6.80 2.51 13.11
N THR A 208 -5.79 1.84 13.69
CA THR A 208 -4.41 2.32 13.81
C THR A 208 -3.42 1.29 13.27
N VAL A 209 -2.22 1.76 12.91
CA VAL A 209 -1.11 0.90 12.47
C VAL A 209 -0.72 -0.11 13.54
N ALA A 210 -0.77 0.27 14.82
CA ALA A 210 -0.48 -0.62 15.94
C ALA A 210 -1.50 -1.76 16.05
N GLU A 211 -2.80 -1.46 15.94
CA GLU A 211 -3.88 -2.44 15.96
C GLU A 211 -3.86 -3.34 14.70
N LEU A 212 -3.52 -2.77 13.53
CA LEU A 212 -3.31 -3.54 12.32
C LEU A 212 -2.19 -4.57 12.50
N LYS A 213 -1.07 -4.20 13.12
CA LYS A 213 0.02 -5.11 13.44
C LYS A 213 -0.42 -6.24 14.39
N LEU A 214 -1.19 -5.93 15.44
CA LEU A 214 -1.76 -6.93 16.35
C LEU A 214 -2.71 -7.88 15.62
N ALA A 215 -3.57 -7.36 14.73
CA ALA A 215 -4.50 -8.17 13.95
C ALA A 215 -3.77 -9.14 13.01
N LEU A 216 -2.72 -8.68 12.34
CA LEU A 216 -1.87 -9.51 11.49
C LEU A 216 -1.17 -10.64 12.27
N GLN A 217 -0.80 -10.38 13.52
CA GLN A 217 -0.19 -11.36 14.42
C GLN A 217 -1.22 -12.26 15.14
N ASN A 218 -2.53 -12.06 14.93
CA ASN A 218 -3.61 -12.71 15.67
C ASN A 218 -3.41 -12.61 17.19
N SER A 219 -3.03 -11.43 17.70
CA SER A 219 -2.62 -11.18 19.06
C SER A 219 -3.61 -10.31 19.81
N GLY A 220 -3.74 -10.51 21.13
CA GLY A 220 -4.58 -9.66 21.99
C GLY A 220 -6.06 -9.64 21.64
N GLY A 221 -6.61 -10.71 21.07
CA GLY A 221 -8.00 -10.77 20.61
C GLY A 221 -8.27 -10.08 19.27
N ARG A 222 -7.23 -9.54 18.63
CA ARG A 222 -7.29 -9.00 17.26
C ARG A 222 -7.07 -10.11 16.25
N SER A 223 -7.64 -9.97 15.06
CA SER A 223 -7.46 -10.95 13.99
C SER A 223 -7.56 -10.31 12.61
N CYS A 224 -6.96 -10.97 11.64
CA CYS A 224 -7.06 -10.61 10.23
C CYS A 224 -7.52 -11.84 9.43
N LEU A 225 -8.61 -11.68 8.66
CA LEU A 225 -9.09 -12.66 7.70
C LEU A 225 -8.96 -12.07 6.30
N PRO A 226 -7.88 -12.41 5.57
CA PRO A 226 -7.63 -11.85 4.24
C PRO A 226 -8.50 -12.49 3.15
N GLY A 227 -8.62 -11.82 2.01
CA GLY A 227 -9.19 -12.40 0.79
C GLY A 227 -10.70 -12.48 0.76
N GLN A 228 -11.39 -11.58 1.44
CA GLN A 228 -12.85 -11.47 1.33
C GLN A 228 -13.19 -10.70 0.03
N PHE A 229 -14.01 -11.30 -0.81
CA PHE A 229 -14.52 -10.66 -2.03
C PHE A 229 -15.95 -10.16 -1.78
N ALA A 230 -16.26 -8.98 -2.28
CA ALA A 230 -17.62 -8.47 -2.23
C ALA A 230 -18.56 -9.46 -2.92
N LYS A 231 -19.61 -9.89 -2.23
CA LYS A 231 -20.72 -10.59 -2.86
C LYS A 231 -21.58 -9.50 -3.48
N PHE A 232 -21.59 -9.39 -4.80
CA PHE A 232 -22.60 -8.63 -5.49
C PHE A 232 -23.87 -9.49 -5.43
N GLU A 233 -24.90 -9.02 -4.73
CA GLU A 233 -26.24 -9.57 -4.88
C GLU A 233 -26.72 -9.20 -6.30
N ASP A 234 -27.04 -10.21 -7.10
CA ASP A 234 -27.57 -10.11 -8.45
C ASP A 234 -28.94 -9.41 -8.48
#